data_b4cf39f7eb5914077419ffc1edfca0b0
#
_entry.id   b4cf39f7eb5914077419ffc1edfca0b0
#
_cell.length_a   1.000
_cell.length_b   1.000
_cell.length_c   1.000
_cell.angle_alpha   90.00
_cell.angle_beta   90.00
_cell.angle_gamma   90.00
#
_symmetry.space_group_name_H-M   'P 1'
#
loop_
_entity.id
_entity.type
_entity.pdbx_description
1 polymer ?
#
loop_
_entity_poly.entity_id
_entity_poly.type
_entity_poly.pdbx_seq_one_letter_code
_entity_poly.pdbx_strand_id
1 'polypeptide(L)'
;MFPSAAGLAFLLVLATVPPLTDDDRARLAGAVDGGGDHADAFEALVGNVGRWTPGVGDARIRLDPDLDRVGENPAAYRGELFRIAGILDQQSWLPTPHAAIAEWFVRDEAGRPILVYVYGLPSDHDFQPGQPVMLPARFYRRVAETARDGRVHQYPAFVGAFPQPVRVGGGLGQLWIAVAAIAVLLVVFLALVVFVRRSGRSSHFGPRLVMMETDPGGTPLPDDPVEALAELRRRAGAQES
;
A
#
# COMPACT_ATOMS: atom_id res chain seq x y z
N MET A 1 2.13 -16.30 -25.04
CA MET A 1 2.11 -14.83 -25.13
C MET A 1 1.41 -14.36 -23.84
N PHE A 2 2.18 -14.08 -22.77
CA PHE A 2 1.64 -13.67 -21.47
C PHE A 2 1.58 -12.15 -21.45
N PRO A 3 0.48 -11.54 -21.00
CA PRO A 3 0.42 -10.09 -20.82
C PRO A 3 1.33 -9.70 -19.67
N SER A 4 2.24 -8.80 -19.97
CA SER A 4 3.13 -8.10 -19.03
C SER A 4 2.29 -7.44 -17.94
N ALA A 5 2.62 -7.75 -16.69
CA ALA A 5 2.09 -7.04 -15.53
C ALA A 5 2.58 -5.59 -15.60
N ALA A 6 1.74 -4.70 -16.12
CA ALA A 6 1.94 -3.27 -16.02
C ALA A 6 1.86 -2.90 -14.53
N GLY A 7 3.03 -2.77 -13.88
CA GLY A 7 3.13 -2.20 -12.56
C GLY A 7 2.54 -0.79 -12.60
N LEU A 8 1.44 -0.57 -11.88
CA LEU A 8 0.91 0.75 -11.60
C LEU A 8 1.95 1.48 -10.74
N ALA A 9 2.84 2.20 -11.40
CA ALA A 9 3.68 3.19 -10.75
C ALA A 9 2.73 4.31 -10.29
N PHE A 10 2.43 4.33 -9.00
CA PHE A 10 1.83 5.49 -8.35
C PHE A 10 2.84 6.64 -8.47
N LEU A 11 2.60 7.53 -9.43
CA LEU A 11 3.25 8.83 -9.44
C LEU A 11 2.72 9.60 -8.21
N LEU A 12 3.44 9.49 -7.09
CA LEU A 12 3.25 10.39 -5.96
C LEU A 12 3.70 11.77 -6.46
N VAL A 13 2.76 12.65 -6.76
CA VAL A 13 3.04 14.06 -7.04
C VAL A 13 3.44 14.68 -5.69
N LEU A 14 4.73 14.79 -5.47
CA LEU A 14 5.31 15.38 -4.28
C LEU A 14 5.68 16.83 -4.61
N ALA A 15 5.54 17.73 -3.64
CA ALA A 15 5.86 19.14 -3.82
C ALA A 15 7.38 19.35 -3.83
N THR A 16 7.89 20.21 -4.71
CA THR A 16 9.23 20.77 -4.55
C THR A 16 9.16 21.88 -3.50
N VAL A 17 9.82 21.64 -2.37
CA VAL A 17 9.77 22.53 -1.21
C VAL A 17 11.07 23.33 -1.12
N PRO A 18 11.06 24.65 -1.36
CA PRO A 18 12.25 25.47 -1.19
C PRO A 18 12.66 25.51 0.29
N PRO A 19 13.98 25.58 0.59
CA PRO A 19 14.46 25.76 1.96
C PRO A 19 13.94 27.09 2.54
N LEU A 20 13.81 27.14 3.87
CA LEU A 20 13.60 28.40 4.57
C LEU A 20 14.83 29.29 4.42
N THR A 21 14.62 30.57 4.18
CA THR A 21 15.70 31.58 4.24
C THR A 21 16.15 31.80 5.68
N ASP A 22 17.28 32.44 5.88
CA ASP A 22 17.74 32.77 7.23
C ASP A 22 16.81 33.78 7.91
N ASP A 23 16.19 34.69 7.14
CA ASP A 23 15.17 35.62 7.64
C ASP A 23 13.90 34.86 8.06
N ASP A 24 13.42 33.90 7.26
CA ASP A 24 12.28 33.05 7.63
C ASP A 24 12.57 32.30 8.96
N ARG A 25 13.79 31.77 9.11
CA ARG A 25 14.20 31.07 10.33
C ARG A 25 14.26 32.01 11.55
N ALA A 26 14.77 33.23 11.36
CA ALA A 26 14.83 34.21 12.42
C ALA A 26 13.43 34.60 12.91
N ARG A 27 12.48 34.82 11.99
CA ARG A 27 11.07 35.11 12.33
C ARG A 27 10.41 33.93 13.06
N LEU A 28 10.66 32.70 12.59
CA LEU A 28 10.14 31.48 13.24
C LEU A 28 10.71 31.27 14.64
N ALA A 29 11.99 31.61 14.86
CA ALA A 29 12.61 31.51 16.18
C ALA A 29 11.93 32.43 17.23
N GLY A 30 11.33 33.55 16.77
CA GLY A 30 10.56 34.46 17.61
C GLY A 30 9.16 33.96 17.99
N ALA A 31 8.66 32.88 17.37
CA ALA A 31 7.34 32.36 17.68
C ALA A 31 7.31 31.75 19.09
N VAL A 32 6.30 32.07 19.88
CA VAL A 32 6.06 31.53 21.22
C VAL A 32 4.88 30.59 21.22
N ASP A 33 4.97 29.47 21.93
CA ASP A 33 3.92 28.47 22.01
C ASP A 33 2.80 28.88 22.98
N GLY A 34 1.58 28.56 22.64
CA GLY A 34 0.42 28.70 23.54
C GLY A 34 -0.20 30.08 23.65
N GLY A 35 0.28 31.09 22.97
CA GLY A 35 -0.32 32.42 23.05
C GLY A 35 0.30 33.48 22.17
N GLY A 36 -0.40 34.61 22.05
CA GLY A 36 0.04 35.80 21.32
C GLY A 36 -0.09 35.69 19.80
N ASP A 37 -0.20 36.87 19.20
CA ASP A 37 -0.14 37.03 17.75
C ASP A 37 1.32 36.97 17.30
N HIS A 38 1.65 35.99 16.47
CA HIS A 38 2.98 35.83 15.88
C HIS A 38 2.86 35.93 14.36
N ALA A 39 2.20 36.97 13.91
CA ALA A 39 1.92 37.23 12.50
C ALA A 39 3.17 37.09 11.63
N ASP A 40 4.31 37.64 12.07
CA ASP A 40 5.55 37.60 11.27
C ASP A 40 6.06 36.16 11.04
N ALA A 41 5.96 35.27 12.01
CA ALA A 41 6.37 33.89 11.87
C ALA A 41 5.39 33.09 10.99
N PHE A 42 4.10 33.39 11.12
CA PHE A 42 3.07 32.80 10.26
C PHE A 42 3.25 33.25 8.81
N GLU A 43 3.41 34.54 8.57
CA GLU A 43 3.65 35.12 7.25
C GLU A 43 4.90 34.54 6.56
N ALA A 44 5.99 34.34 7.34
CA ALA A 44 7.20 33.72 6.82
C ALA A 44 6.92 32.31 6.28
N LEU A 45 6.13 31.49 7.03
CA LEU A 45 5.75 30.16 6.56
C LEU A 45 4.79 30.20 5.40
N VAL A 46 3.77 31.04 5.44
CA VAL A 46 2.82 31.20 4.34
C VAL A 46 3.55 31.64 3.06
N GLY A 47 4.45 32.63 3.17
CA GLY A 47 5.28 33.08 2.05
C GLY A 47 6.22 31.99 1.52
N ASN A 48 6.77 31.12 2.39
CA ASN A 48 7.56 29.99 1.95
C ASN A 48 6.68 28.95 1.22
N VAL A 49 5.54 28.57 1.81
CA VAL A 49 4.60 27.60 1.27
C VAL A 49 3.98 28.06 -0.06
N GLY A 50 3.70 29.34 -0.20
CA GLY A 50 3.21 29.92 -1.46
C GLY A 50 4.19 29.80 -2.65
N ARG A 51 5.47 29.52 -2.38
CA ARG A 51 6.49 29.25 -3.40
C ARG A 51 6.66 27.77 -3.74
N TRP A 52 5.92 26.89 -3.05
CA TRP A 52 5.99 25.46 -3.34
C TRP A 52 5.37 25.17 -4.71
N THR A 53 5.92 24.19 -5.38
CA THR A 53 5.37 23.73 -6.66
C THR A 53 5.05 22.24 -6.56
N PRO A 54 3.94 21.78 -7.18
CA PRO A 54 3.69 20.34 -7.30
C PRO A 54 4.88 19.68 -7.99
N GLY A 55 5.38 18.56 -7.46
CA GLY A 55 6.54 17.89 -8.05
C GLY A 55 6.84 16.56 -7.40
N VAL A 56 7.92 15.93 -7.86
CA VAL A 56 8.41 14.66 -7.35
C VAL A 56 9.08 14.88 -5.99
N GLY A 57 8.69 14.10 -4.99
CA GLY A 57 9.06 14.10 -3.58
C GLY A 57 10.35 14.76 -3.13
N ASP A 58 10.23 15.52 -2.08
CA ASP A 58 11.39 16.02 -1.36
C ASP A 58 11.84 14.98 -0.33
N ALA A 59 13.08 14.47 -0.48
CA ALA A 59 13.68 13.51 0.45
C ALA A 59 13.82 14.05 1.88
N ARG A 60 13.64 15.36 2.08
CA ARG A 60 13.66 16.01 3.40
C ARG A 60 12.37 15.89 4.19
N ILE A 61 11.29 15.39 3.55
CA ILE A 61 10.00 15.25 4.23
C ILE A 61 10.11 14.12 5.25
N ARG A 62 9.95 14.46 6.52
CA ARG A 62 9.77 13.47 7.57
C ARG A 62 8.40 12.82 7.42
N LEU A 63 8.39 11.51 7.26
CA LEU A 63 7.18 10.77 6.91
C LEU A 63 6.16 10.72 8.04
N ASP A 64 6.62 10.89 9.30
CA ASP A 64 5.77 10.71 10.48
C ASP A 64 6.23 11.68 11.58
N PRO A 65 5.47 12.74 11.90
CA PRO A 65 5.81 13.59 13.01
C PRO A 65 5.56 12.81 14.32
N ASP A 66 6.62 12.59 15.08
CA ASP A 66 6.47 12.20 16.48
C ASP A 66 5.89 13.40 17.24
N LEU A 67 4.56 13.47 17.32
CA LEU A 67 3.84 14.61 17.91
C LEU A 67 4.14 14.77 19.40
N ASP A 68 4.53 13.70 20.09
CA ASP A 68 4.91 13.77 21.49
C ASP A 68 6.23 14.53 21.64
N ARG A 69 7.24 14.19 20.85
CA ARG A 69 8.51 14.94 20.80
C ARG A 69 8.36 16.37 20.32
N VAL A 70 7.51 16.59 19.31
CA VAL A 70 7.17 17.96 18.87
C VAL A 70 6.50 18.73 20.01
N GLY A 71 5.65 18.07 20.80
CA GLY A 71 5.01 18.64 21.98
C GLY A 71 6.00 18.97 23.13
N GLU A 72 7.01 18.14 23.35
CA GLU A 72 8.01 18.32 24.40
C GLU A 72 9.02 19.45 24.08
N ASN A 73 9.42 19.57 22.82
CA ASN A 73 10.40 20.57 22.38
C ASN A 73 10.01 21.22 21.05
N PRO A 74 8.92 21.99 21.02
CA PRO A 74 8.40 22.58 19.78
C PRO A 74 9.40 23.52 19.10
N ALA A 75 10.24 24.21 19.87
CA ALA A 75 11.24 25.14 19.32
C ALA A 75 12.23 24.43 18.38
N ALA A 76 12.61 23.20 18.66
CA ALA A 76 13.56 22.44 17.84
C ALA A 76 12.98 21.99 16.50
N TYR A 77 11.66 22.00 16.34
CA TYR A 77 10.97 21.52 15.14
C TYR A 77 10.41 22.64 14.27
N ARG A 78 10.49 23.91 14.70
CA ARG A 78 9.96 25.03 13.92
C ARG A 78 10.56 25.11 12.53
N GLY A 79 9.69 25.14 11.53
CA GLY A 79 10.09 25.13 10.12
C GLY A 79 10.50 23.77 9.55
N GLU A 80 10.61 22.73 10.36
CA GLU A 80 10.84 21.38 9.90
C GLU A 80 9.67 20.91 9.03
N LEU A 81 9.99 20.13 7.99
CA LEU A 81 9.04 19.67 7.00
C LEU A 81 8.56 18.25 7.34
N PHE A 82 7.25 18.09 7.47
CA PHE A 82 6.60 16.83 7.77
C PHE A 82 5.58 16.47 6.70
N ARG A 83 5.27 15.19 6.59
CA ARG A 83 4.07 14.71 5.93
C ARG A 83 2.98 14.52 6.99
N ILE A 84 1.96 15.34 6.93
CA ILE A 84 0.78 15.18 7.78
C ILE A 84 -0.19 14.26 7.06
N ALA A 85 -0.63 13.22 7.73
CA ALA A 85 -1.64 12.29 7.25
C ALA A 85 -2.67 12.06 8.35
N GLY A 86 -3.94 11.95 8.00
CA GLY A 86 -5.01 11.70 8.95
C GLY A 86 -6.39 11.88 8.35
N ILE A 87 -7.39 11.98 9.20
CA ILE A 87 -8.79 12.20 8.81
C ILE A 87 -9.11 13.67 9.04
N LEU A 88 -9.61 14.35 8.01
CA LEU A 88 -10.13 15.72 8.12
C LEU A 88 -11.35 15.71 9.05
N ASP A 89 -11.28 16.44 10.16
CA ASP A 89 -12.35 16.50 11.16
C ASP A 89 -13.19 17.75 10.98
N GLN A 90 -12.54 18.88 10.71
CA GLN A 90 -13.18 20.16 10.51
C GLN A 90 -12.36 21.03 9.55
N GLN A 91 -13.08 21.86 8.79
CA GLN A 91 -12.50 22.85 7.89
C GLN A 91 -13.16 24.20 8.11
N SER A 92 -12.37 25.24 8.16
CA SER A 92 -12.79 26.65 8.14
C SER A 92 -11.85 27.49 7.29
N TRP A 93 -12.18 28.73 7.00
CA TRP A 93 -11.32 29.65 6.28
C TRP A 93 -10.88 30.76 7.23
N LEU A 94 -9.62 31.16 7.12
CA LEU A 94 -9.14 32.29 7.91
C LEU A 94 -9.79 33.60 7.42
N PRO A 95 -9.97 34.59 8.33
CA PRO A 95 -10.44 35.93 7.95
C PRO A 95 -9.38 36.67 7.12
N THR A 96 -9.80 37.76 6.45
CA THR A 96 -8.88 38.69 5.81
C THR A 96 -7.82 39.17 6.81
N PRO A 97 -6.50 39.20 6.44
CA PRO A 97 -5.98 39.11 5.08
C PRO A 97 -5.71 37.69 4.55
N HIS A 98 -5.96 36.65 5.32
CA HIS A 98 -5.59 35.26 5.01
C HIS A 98 -6.73 34.43 4.40
N ALA A 99 -7.69 35.06 3.74
CA ALA A 99 -8.89 34.39 3.20
C ALA A 99 -8.61 33.27 2.17
N ALA A 100 -7.37 33.19 1.64
CA ALA A 100 -6.93 32.11 0.76
C ALA A 100 -6.37 30.88 1.51
N ILE A 101 -6.37 30.92 2.84
CA ILE A 101 -5.85 29.85 3.70
C ILE A 101 -7.02 29.18 4.40
N ALA A 102 -7.11 27.86 4.23
CA ALA A 102 -8.03 27.06 4.99
C ALA A 102 -7.36 26.57 6.29
N GLU A 103 -8.13 26.59 7.36
CA GLU A 103 -7.76 26.03 8.64
C GLU A 103 -8.42 24.68 8.79
N TRP A 104 -7.61 23.63 8.95
CA TRP A 104 -8.04 22.26 9.05
C TRP A 104 -7.69 21.66 10.40
N PHE A 105 -8.65 21.02 11.03
CA PHE A 105 -8.36 20.06 12.08
C PHE A 105 -8.27 18.67 11.46
N VAL A 106 -7.11 18.05 11.56
CA VAL A 106 -6.82 16.72 11.06
C VAL A 106 -6.54 15.82 12.25
N ARG A 107 -7.17 14.66 12.30
CA ARG A 107 -6.94 13.67 13.35
C ARG A 107 -5.97 12.61 12.84
N ASP A 108 -4.85 12.44 13.54
CA ASP A 108 -3.85 11.43 13.21
C ASP A 108 -4.37 9.98 13.45
N GLU A 109 -3.55 8.99 13.15
CA GLU A 109 -3.89 7.58 13.37
C GLU A 109 -4.15 7.23 14.85
N ALA A 110 -3.52 7.96 15.78
CA ALA A 110 -3.75 7.82 17.22
C ALA A 110 -4.99 8.59 17.72
N GLY A 111 -5.70 9.28 16.82
CA GLY A 111 -6.87 10.09 17.14
C GLY A 111 -6.53 11.48 17.71
N ARG A 112 -5.24 11.90 17.68
CA ARG A 112 -4.81 13.21 18.20
C ARG A 112 -5.08 14.29 17.17
N PRO A 113 -5.65 15.44 17.59
CA PRO A 113 -5.94 16.54 16.69
C PRO A 113 -4.65 17.33 16.35
N ILE A 114 -4.52 17.63 15.08
CA ILE A 114 -3.46 18.46 14.49
C ILE A 114 -4.14 19.65 13.80
N LEU A 115 -3.63 20.85 14.00
CA LEU A 115 -4.07 22.03 13.27
C LEU A 115 -3.20 22.23 12.04
N VAL A 116 -3.81 22.38 10.87
CA VAL A 116 -3.08 22.60 9.61
C VAL A 116 -3.67 23.78 8.86
N TYR A 117 -2.85 24.78 8.62
CA TYR A 117 -3.17 25.89 7.75
C TYR A 117 -2.78 25.53 6.31
N VAL A 118 -3.77 25.37 5.44
CA VAL A 118 -3.59 24.90 4.06
C VAL A 118 -3.67 26.05 3.09
N TYR A 119 -2.56 26.36 2.42
CA TYR A 119 -2.47 27.39 1.41
C TYR A 119 -2.87 26.85 0.03
N GLY A 120 -3.63 27.64 -0.73
CA GLY A 120 -3.91 27.35 -2.13
C GLY A 120 -4.62 26.02 -2.36
N LEU A 121 -5.77 25.82 -1.71
CA LEU A 121 -6.60 24.64 -1.96
C LEU A 121 -6.98 24.57 -3.45
N PRO A 122 -6.85 23.39 -4.08
CA PRO A 122 -7.34 23.20 -5.44
C PRO A 122 -8.85 23.46 -5.50
N SER A 123 -9.28 24.30 -6.43
CA SER A 123 -10.70 24.66 -6.60
C SER A 123 -11.58 23.51 -7.09
N ASP A 124 -10.95 22.45 -7.59
CA ASP A 124 -11.58 21.22 -8.13
C ASP A 124 -11.72 20.10 -7.10
N HIS A 125 -11.15 20.29 -5.89
CA HIS A 125 -11.25 19.31 -4.81
C HIS A 125 -12.12 19.83 -3.66
N ASP A 126 -13.25 19.19 -3.48
CA ASP A 126 -14.13 19.42 -2.33
C ASP A 126 -13.75 18.43 -1.21
N PHE A 127 -12.86 18.87 -0.30
CA PHE A 127 -12.48 18.07 0.85
C PHE A 127 -13.58 18.12 1.90
N GLN A 128 -14.04 16.94 2.31
CA GLN A 128 -15.13 16.80 3.26
C GLN A 128 -14.66 16.27 4.61
N PRO A 129 -15.26 16.70 5.72
CA PRO A 129 -15.06 16.07 7.02
C PRO A 129 -15.26 14.53 6.94
N GLY A 130 -14.39 13.79 7.61
CA GLY A 130 -14.33 12.33 7.55
C GLY A 130 -13.45 11.77 6.43
N GLN A 131 -12.98 12.62 5.54
CA GLN A 131 -12.11 12.19 4.44
C GLN A 131 -10.67 12.03 4.90
N PRO A 132 -9.99 10.92 4.54
CA PRO A 132 -8.57 10.77 4.76
C PRO A 132 -7.78 11.68 3.82
N VAL A 133 -6.88 12.45 4.41
CA VAL A 133 -6.07 13.47 3.72
C VAL A 133 -4.59 13.29 4.03
N MET A 134 -3.75 13.74 3.12
CA MET A 134 -2.31 13.79 3.29
C MET A 134 -1.75 15.05 2.62
N LEU A 135 -0.83 15.73 3.29
CA LEU A 135 -0.15 16.89 2.71
C LEU A 135 1.24 17.09 3.32
N PRO A 136 2.17 17.67 2.56
CA PRO A 136 3.40 18.21 3.14
C PRO A 136 3.10 19.50 3.91
N ALA A 137 3.67 19.64 5.10
CA ALA A 137 3.50 20.84 5.93
C ALA A 137 4.73 21.10 6.80
N ARG A 138 5.00 22.38 7.08
CA ARG A 138 6.04 22.78 8.03
C ARG A 138 5.45 23.00 9.40
N PHE A 139 6.13 22.52 10.42
CA PHE A 139 5.73 22.80 11.79
C PHE A 139 5.87 24.29 12.09
N TYR A 140 4.84 24.88 12.64
CA TYR A 140 4.77 26.28 13.03
C TYR A 140 5.06 26.45 14.52
N ARG A 141 4.12 26.09 15.36
CA ARG A 141 4.15 26.19 16.82
C ARG A 141 3.01 25.40 17.45
N ARG A 142 2.89 25.45 18.76
CA ARG A 142 1.65 25.01 19.43
C ARG A 142 0.69 26.20 19.54
N VAL A 143 -0.54 26.01 19.09
CA VAL A 143 -1.60 27.02 19.13
C VAL A 143 -2.61 26.63 20.18
N ALA A 144 -3.01 27.61 21.01
CA ALA A 144 -4.04 27.40 22.00
C ALA A 144 -5.40 27.76 21.40
N GLU A 145 -6.27 26.75 21.32
CA GLU A 145 -7.63 26.90 20.80
C GLU A 145 -8.67 26.38 21.79
N THR A 146 -9.83 27.01 21.79
CA THR A 146 -10.94 26.55 22.61
C THR A 146 -11.68 25.41 21.91
N ALA A 147 -11.58 24.22 22.48
CA ALA A 147 -12.26 23.05 21.95
C ALA A 147 -13.79 23.12 22.20
N ARG A 148 -14.53 22.20 21.59
CA ARG A 148 -16.01 22.10 21.73
C ARG A 148 -16.46 21.85 23.18
N ASP A 149 -15.60 21.32 24.03
CA ASP A 149 -15.82 21.12 25.46
C ASP A 149 -15.66 22.41 26.30
N GLY A 150 -15.35 23.54 25.66
CA GLY A 150 -15.08 24.84 26.28
C GLY A 150 -13.72 24.95 26.95
N ARG A 151 -12.87 23.94 26.85
CA ARG A 151 -11.49 23.97 27.41
C ARG A 151 -10.50 24.44 26.36
N VAL A 152 -9.47 25.14 26.83
CA VAL A 152 -8.36 25.53 25.98
C VAL A 152 -7.38 24.38 25.89
N HIS A 153 -7.16 23.91 24.66
CA HIS A 153 -6.17 22.88 24.35
C HIS A 153 -5.06 23.45 23.48
N GLN A 154 -3.88 22.86 23.57
CA GLN A 154 -2.75 23.22 22.72
C GLN A 154 -2.58 22.20 21.62
N TYR A 155 -2.73 22.65 20.39
CA TYR A 155 -2.59 21.84 19.19
C TYR A 155 -1.27 22.09 18.49
N PRO A 156 -0.54 21.07 18.04
CA PRO A 156 0.57 21.27 17.12
C PRO A 156 0.01 21.84 15.81
N ALA A 157 0.52 23.00 15.39
CA ALA A 157 0.06 23.71 14.21
C ALA A 157 1.11 23.64 13.11
N PHE A 158 0.65 23.43 11.89
CA PHE A 158 1.48 23.29 10.69
C PHE A 158 0.96 24.23 9.60
N VAL A 159 1.86 24.62 8.68
CA VAL A 159 1.49 25.36 7.45
C VAL A 159 1.91 24.53 6.25
N GLY A 160 0.98 24.22 5.37
CA GLY A 160 1.22 23.33 4.24
C GLY A 160 0.43 23.68 2.99
N ALA A 161 0.66 22.92 1.93
CA ALA A 161 -0.06 23.05 0.66
C ALA A 161 -0.21 21.69 -0.04
N PHE A 162 -0.95 21.68 -1.13
CA PHE A 162 -1.17 20.51 -2.00
C PHE A 162 -1.72 19.29 -1.24
N PRO A 163 -2.83 19.45 -0.52
CA PRO A 163 -3.48 18.32 0.11
C PRO A 163 -3.94 17.32 -0.95
N GLN A 164 -3.80 16.06 -0.61
CA GLN A 164 -4.24 14.96 -1.46
C GLN A 164 -5.23 14.10 -0.68
N PRO A 165 -6.35 13.68 -1.31
CA PRO A 165 -7.19 12.68 -0.71
C PRO A 165 -6.41 11.36 -0.67
N VAL A 166 -6.24 10.80 0.51
CA VAL A 166 -5.70 9.45 0.63
C VAL A 166 -6.82 8.50 0.22
N ARG A 167 -6.69 7.92 -0.95
CA ARG A 167 -7.51 6.75 -1.25
C ARG A 167 -7.07 5.68 -0.25
N VAL A 168 -7.85 5.47 0.79
CA VAL A 168 -7.73 4.25 1.59
C VAL A 168 -8.00 3.14 0.59
N GLY A 169 -6.95 2.79 -0.12
CA GLY A 169 -6.97 1.68 -1.07
C GLY A 169 -7.48 0.52 -0.26
N GLY A 170 -8.60 -0.03 -0.67
CA GLY A 170 -9.34 -1.02 0.08
C GLY A 170 -8.49 -2.24 0.46
N GLY A 171 -7.66 -2.08 1.48
CA GLY A 171 -6.93 -3.21 2.07
C GLY A 171 -7.88 -4.35 2.40
N LEU A 172 -9.09 -4.02 2.88
CA LEU A 172 -10.15 -5.00 3.05
C LEU A 172 -10.70 -5.51 1.70
N GLY A 173 -10.91 -4.64 0.70
CA GLY A 173 -11.34 -5.07 -0.63
C GLY A 173 -10.30 -5.94 -1.34
N GLN A 174 -9.01 -5.58 -1.28
CA GLN A 174 -7.93 -6.42 -1.79
C GLN A 174 -7.80 -7.75 -1.04
N LEU A 175 -8.00 -7.72 0.28
CA LEU A 175 -7.99 -8.94 1.10
C LEU A 175 -9.17 -9.85 0.73
N TRP A 176 -10.36 -9.32 0.51
CA TRP A 176 -11.51 -10.09 0.03
C TRP A 176 -11.30 -10.63 -1.39
N ILE A 177 -10.68 -9.88 -2.29
CA ILE A 177 -10.33 -10.35 -3.63
C ILE A 177 -9.29 -11.49 -3.53
N ALA A 178 -8.27 -11.35 -2.68
CA ALA A 178 -7.28 -12.40 -2.47
C ALA A 178 -7.91 -13.67 -1.86
N VAL A 179 -8.77 -13.52 -0.85
CA VAL A 179 -9.51 -14.63 -0.25
C VAL A 179 -10.42 -15.31 -1.26
N ALA A 180 -11.15 -14.54 -2.08
CA ALA A 180 -11.99 -15.08 -3.14
C ALA A 180 -11.17 -15.84 -4.20
N ALA A 181 -10.01 -15.31 -4.60
CA ALA A 181 -9.10 -15.98 -5.53
C ALA A 181 -8.57 -17.31 -4.98
N ILE A 182 -8.18 -17.35 -3.71
CA ILE A 182 -7.74 -18.57 -3.02
C ILE A 182 -8.89 -19.58 -2.94
N ALA A 183 -10.09 -19.14 -2.62
CA ALA A 183 -11.27 -20.03 -2.55
C ALA A 183 -11.58 -20.66 -3.92
N VAL A 184 -11.53 -19.87 -5.01
CA VAL A 184 -11.71 -20.38 -6.38
C VAL A 184 -10.62 -21.40 -6.74
N LEU A 185 -9.35 -21.11 -6.43
CA LEU A 185 -8.24 -22.05 -6.65
C LEU A 185 -8.43 -23.38 -5.90
N LEU A 186 -8.91 -23.32 -4.66
CA LEU A 186 -9.19 -24.49 -3.84
C LEU A 186 -10.33 -25.34 -4.43
N VAL A 187 -11.39 -24.71 -4.91
CA VAL A 187 -12.51 -25.38 -5.57
C VAL A 187 -12.05 -26.07 -6.86
N VAL A 188 -11.24 -25.38 -7.69
CA VAL A 188 -10.68 -25.95 -8.92
C VAL A 188 -9.76 -27.13 -8.59
N PHE A 189 -8.91 -27.02 -7.58
CA PHE A 189 -8.03 -28.08 -7.15
C PHE A 189 -8.83 -29.31 -6.66
N LEU A 190 -9.85 -29.11 -5.83
CA LEU A 190 -10.74 -30.18 -5.37
C LEU A 190 -11.47 -30.87 -6.53
N ALA A 191 -11.98 -30.09 -7.48
CA ALA A 191 -12.62 -30.62 -8.69
C ALA A 191 -11.64 -31.48 -9.50
N LEU A 192 -10.39 -31.02 -9.65
CA LEU A 192 -9.34 -31.76 -10.36
C LEU A 192 -8.99 -33.07 -9.65
N VAL A 193 -8.86 -33.04 -8.31
CA VAL A 193 -8.61 -34.26 -7.52
C VAL A 193 -9.75 -35.27 -7.66
N VAL A 194 -11.00 -34.81 -7.60
CA VAL A 194 -12.18 -35.67 -7.78
C VAL A 194 -12.22 -36.25 -9.20
N PHE A 195 -11.91 -35.41 -10.22
CA PHE A 195 -11.85 -35.85 -11.61
C PHE A 195 -10.77 -36.91 -11.82
N VAL A 196 -9.56 -36.71 -11.32
CA VAL A 196 -8.46 -37.69 -11.41
C VAL A 196 -8.83 -38.99 -10.70
N ARG A 197 -9.43 -38.92 -9.50
CA ARG A 197 -9.90 -40.11 -8.77
C ARG A 197 -11.03 -40.86 -9.49
N ARG A 198 -11.92 -40.14 -10.19
CA ARG A 198 -12.97 -40.78 -11.02
C ARG A 198 -12.39 -41.40 -12.29
N SER A 199 -11.48 -40.69 -12.97
CA SER A 199 -10.82 -41.19 -14.17
C SER A 199 -9.93 -42.41 -13.89
N GLY A 200 -9.31 -42.49 -12.73
CA GLY A 200 -8.50 -43.63 -12.32
C GLY A 200 -9.30 -44.89 -11.97
N ARG A 201 -10.62 -44.78 -11.83
CA ARG A 201 -11.48 -45.95 -11.56
C ARG A 201 -12.01 -46.68 -12.79
N SER A 202 -11.80 -46.13 -13.99
CA SER A 202 -12.29 -46.76 -15.26
C SER A 202 -11.19 -47.47 -16.05
N SER A 203 -9.95 -47.54 -15.59
CA SER A 203 -8.93 -48.40 -16.16
C SER A 203 -8.79 -49.71 -15.38
N HIS A 204 -9.88 -50.48 -15.31
CA HIS A 204 -9.72 -51.93 -15.33
C HIS A 204 -9.24 -52.33 -16.73
N PHE A 205 -8.02 -51.92 -17.08
CA PHE A 205 -7.20 -52.72 -17.94
C PHE A 205 -6.84 -53.97 -17.14
N GLY A 206 -7.80 -54.91 -17.01
CA GLY A 206 -7.42 -56.28 -16.76
C GLY A 206 -6.40 -56.62 -17.85
N PRO A 207 -5.27 -57.26 -17.51
CA PRO A 207 -4.40 -57.81 -18.52
C PRO A 207 -5.29 -58.72 -19.34
N ARG A 208 -5.60 -58.30 -20.56
CA ARG A 208 -6.17 -59.19 -21.57
C ARG A 208 -5.05 -60.16 -21.80
N LEU A 209 -5.11 -61.29 -21.04
CA LEU A 209 -4.40 -62.48 -21.40
C LEU A 209 -4.88 -62.76 -22.82
N VAL A 210 -4.05 -62.32 -23.79
CA VAL A 210 -4.12 -62.85 -25.13
C VAL A 210 -3.89 -64.36 -24.90
N MET A 211 -4.97 -65.13 -24.89
CA MET A 211 -4.86 -66.58 -25.08
C MET A 211 -4.07 -66.72 -26.38
N MET A 212 -2.79 -66.88 -26.24
CA MET A 212 -1.98 -67.40 -27.32
C MET A 212 -2.64 -68.71 -27.66
N GLU A 213 -3.24 -68.71 -28.83
CA GLU A 213 -3.75 -69.92 -29.46
C GLU A 213 -2.64 -70.95 -29.40
N THR A 214 -2.87 -71.95 -28.53
CA THR A 214 -1.92 -73.05 -28.30
C THR A 214 -1.84 -73.78 -29.67
N ASP A 215 -0.74 -73.62 -30.35
CA ASP A 215 -0.42 -74.43 -31.55
C ASP A 215 -0.41 -75.90 -31.09
N PRO A 216 -1.33 -76.72 -31.55
CA PRO A 216 -1.49 -78.11 -31.05
C PRO A 216 -0.33 -79.06 -31.42
N GLY A 217 0.77 -78.55 -31.97
CA GLY A 217 1.93 -79.32 -32.40
C GLY A 217 3.25 -79.01 -31.69
N GLY A 218 3.28 -78.07 -30.74
CA GLY A 218 4.50 -77.67 -30.06
C GLY A 218 4.89 -78.67 -28.96
N THR A 219 6.01 -79.33 -29.08
CA THR A 219 6.65 -80.10 -28.01
C THR A 219 6.84 -79.22 -26.76
N PRO A 220 6.41 -79.72 -25.56
CA PRO A 220 6.56 -78.96 -24.33
C PRO A 220 8.04 -78.57 -24.08
N LEU A 221 8.23 -77.35 -23.62
CA LEU A 221 9.57 -76.88 -23.19
C LEU A 221 10.04 -77.68 -21.97
N PRO A 222 11.33 -77.95 -21.82
CA PRO A 222 11.86 -78.59 -20.62
C PRO A 222 11.58 -77.76 -19.39
N ASP A 223 11.39 -78.40 -18.23
CA ASP A 223 11.14 -77.76 -16.94
C ASP A 223 12.37 -77.00 -16.40
N ASP A 224 13.56 -77.30 -16.89
CA ASP A 224 14.78 -76.59 -16.54
C ASP A 224 14.88 -75.28 -17.37
N PRO A 225 14.96 -74.09 -16.70
CA PRO A 225 14.97 -72.81 -17.36
C PRO A 225 16.17 -72.60 -18.32
N VAL A 226 17.30 -73.29 -18.04
CA VAL A 226 18.49 -73.18 -18.89
C VAL A 226 18.30 -73.98 -20.18
N GLU A 227 17.76 -75.18 -20.11
CA GLU A 227 17.42 -76.01 -21.25
C GLU A 227 16.25 -75.41 -22.09
N ALA A 228 15.26 -74.81 -21.42
CA ALA A 228 14.16 -74.14 -22.09
C ALA A 228 14.64 -72.96 -22.94
N LEU A 229 15.61 -72.15 -22.46
CA LEU A 229 16.21 -71.04 -23.18
C LEU A 229 17.06 -71.52 -24.39
N ALA A 230 17.77 -72.59 -24.21
CA ALA A 230 18.56 -73.19 -25.31
C ALA A 230 17.64 -73.74 -26.42
N GLU A 231 16.52 -74.35 -26.06
CA GLU A 231 15.52 -74.86 -27.04
C GLU A 231 14.79 -73.72 -27.77
N LEU A 232 14.42 -72.62 -27.09
CA LEU A 232 13.88 -71.44 -27.70
C LEU A 232 14.81 -70.80 -28.74
N ARG A 233 16.10 -70.72 -28.42
CA ARG A 233 17.11 -70.21 -29.39
C ARG A 233 17.26 -71.13 -30.61
N ARG A 234 17.17 -72.43 -30.40
CA ARG A 234 17.27 -73.39 -31.51
C ARG A 234 16.03 -73.24 -32.45
N ARG A 235 14.86 -73.09 -31.87
CA ARG A 235 13.60 -72.93 -32.68
C ARG A 235 13.58 -71.58 -33.41
N ALA A 236 14.08 -70.53 -32.79
CA ALA A 236 14.15 -69.22 -33.41
C ALA A 236 15.13 -69.21 -34.61
N GLY A 237 16.28 -69.88 -34.49
CA GLY A 237 17.22 -70.01 -35.61
C GLY A 237 16.78 -70.89 -36.75
N ALA A 238 15.81 -71.78 -36.52
CA ALA A 238 15.22 -72.66 -37.58
C ALA A 238 14.11 -71.97 -38.40
N GLN A 239 13.60 -70.82 -37.98
CA GLN A 239 12.60 -70.04 -38.72
C GLN A 239 13.21 -69.02 -39.69
N GLU A 240 14.54 -68.75 -39.60
CA GLU A 240 15.20 -67.80 -40.51
C GLU A 240 15.95 -68.50 -41.69
N SER A 241 15.82 -69.79 -41.89
CA SER A 241 16.38 -70.54 -43.04
C SER A 241 15.28 -70.98 -43.95
#